data_7356cb2f4dc22258552cd8cbd2bb62b2
#
_entry.id   7356cb2f4dc22258552cd8cbd2bb62b2
#
_cell.length_a   1.000
_cell.length_b   1.000
_cell.length_c   1.000
_cell.angle_alpha   90.00
_cell.angle_beta   90.00
_cell.angle_gamma   90.00
#
_symmetry.space_group_name_H-M   'P 1'
#
loop_
_entity.id
_entity.type
_entity.pdbx_description
1 polymer ?
#
loop_
_entity_poly.entity_id
_entity_poly.type
_entity_poly.pdbx_seq_one_letter_code
_entity_poly.pdbx_strand_id
1 'polypeptide(L)'
;MLSARAYSLRMQVMLAISLSWVGGFTNVLTFLCCDKAFTSHMTGNSTNFGRALAEGSWSEFGFYGAILMSFFFGAAISAALTEGGRQLGHRSNYILPLGVEALLLIGMMAIHQFLRSNTFAIDFGMPLIGAFAMGIQNATITKISGSVVRTTHVTGVMTDLGLEGMQYVLWCWRQARGFQINRTRRILRVSQRHPTAQRLMVLYAIYLSFVGGVIGATLAFPRTSSWALIVPVLFLCYLIRVDWRRPIADIRELDPMSDPELRMHGLLHSLLPRELALFRLSHLHDDPNHPTPNYHLWIERIPAEKTVVILAFSPLMKIKSRSIEDLELVAKRLRDTGRSLIVAGLTPIQYRILDRRGFIQTIGIESVHPDLEFAIAHASALIRERSVERVRADAAPELARS
;
A
#
# COMPACT_ATOMS: atom_id res chain seq x y z
N MET A 1 -4.66 -23.05 12.21
CA MET A 1 -3.68 -22.72 11.13
C MET A 1 -4.18 -21.53 10.35
N LEU A 2 -3.90 -20.32 10.82
CA LEU A 2 -4.16 -19.09 10.08
C LEU A 2 -2.80 -18.57 9.63
N SER A 3 -2.37 -18.98 8.43
CA SER A 3 -1.25 -18.36 7.75
C SER A 3 -1.63 -16.89 7.54
N ALA A 4 -0.93 -15.98 8.22
CA ALA A 4 -0.95 -14.57 7.88
C ALA A 4 -0.33 -14.42 6.49
N ARG A 5 -1.11 -14.70 5.46
CA ARG A 5 -0.71 -14.42 4.09
C ARG A 5 -0.70 -12.91 3.97
N ALA A 6 0.49 -12.35 3.77
CA ALA A 6 0.65 -11.04 3.18
C ALA A 6 -0.38 -10.87 2.08
N TYR A 7 -1.12 -9.77 2.08
CA TYR A 7 -2.10 -9.52 1.03
C TYR A 7 -1.39 -9.58 -0.29
N SER A 8 -1.80 -10.57 -1.08
CA SER A 8 -1.12 -10.97 -2.27
C SER A 8 -1.03 -9.76 -3.22
N LEU A 9 0.05 -9.70 -3.98
CA LEU A 9 0.20 -8.88 -5.19
C LEU A 9 -1.13 -8.78 -5.98
N ARG A 10 -1.95 -9.83 -5.95
CA ARG A 10 -3.30 -9.86 -6.54
C ARG A 10 -4.23 -8.77 -5.99
N MET A 11 -4.23 -8.48 -4.70
CA MET A 11 -5.13 -7.47 -4.13
C MET A 11 -4.68 -6.06 -4.50
N GLN A 12 -3.38 -5.79 -4.49
CA GLN A 12 -2.82 -4.52 -4.96
C GLN A 12 -3.11 -4.30 -6.44
N VAL A 13 -2.95 -5.35 -7.26
CA VAL A 13 -3.27 -5.33 -8.69
C VAL A 13 -4.77 -5.11 -8.90
N MET A 14 -5.64 -5.81 -8.18
CA MET A 14 -7.09 -5.59 -8.26
C MET A 14 -7.47 -4.16 -7.88
N LEU A 15 -6.89 -3.60 -6.83
CA LEU A 15 -7.13 -2.22 -6.43
C LEU A 15 -6.64 -1.24 -7.50
N ALA A 16 -5.45 -1.48 -8.07
CA ALA A 16 -4.91 -0.66 -9.15
C ALA A 16 -5.81 -0.67 -10.39
N ILE A 17 -6.28 -1.83 -10.81
CA ILE A 17 -7.24 -1.99 -11.92
C ILE A 17 -8.55 -1.27 -11.60
N SER A 18 -9.08 -1.45 -10.39
CA SER A 18 -10.31 -0.81 -9.93
C SER A 18 -10.23 0.70 -9.94
N LEU A 19 -9.18 1.27 -9.34
CA LEU A 19 -8.98 2.72 -9.31
C LEU A 19 -8.63 3.29 -10.68
N SER A 20 -8.01 2.52 -11.57
CA SER A 20 -7.80 2.91 -12.96
C SER A 20 -9.12 3.10 -13.70
N TRP A 21 -10.09 2.21 -13.47
CA TRP A 21 -11.44 2.34 -14.01
C TRP A 21 -12.14 3.60 -13.49
N VAL A 22 -12.08 3.86 -12.18
CA VAL A 22 -12.64 5.08 -11.56
C VAL A 22 -11.98 6.32 -12.17
N GLY A 23 -10.63 6.30 -12.31
CA GLY A 23 -9.88 7.42 -12.90
C GLY A 23 -10.27 7.71 -14.33
N GLY A 24 -10.41 6.68 -15.19
CA GLY A 24 -10.87 6.84 -16.57
C GLY A 24 -12.30 7.37 -16.66
N PHE A 25 -13.18 6.83 -15.83
CA PHE A 25 -14.59 7.25 -15.76
C PHE A 25 -14.72 8.72 -15.34
N THR A 26 -14.09 9.11 -14.24
CA THR A 26 -14.15 10.47 -13.69
C THR A 26 -13.51 11.47 -14.64
N ASN A 27 -12.36 11.12 -15.23
CA ASN A 27 -11.62 11.99 -16.12
C ASN A 27 -12.45 12.42 -17.35
N VAL A 28 -13.07 11.46 -18.05
CA VAL A 28 -13.88 11.77 -19.23
C VAL A 28 -15.22 12.39 -18.85
N LEU A 29 -15.86 11.99 -17.75
CA LEU A 29 -17.12 12.57 -17.33
C LEU A 29 -16.98 14.05 -16.99
N THR A 30 -15.90 14.44 -16.31
CA THR A 30 -15.60 15.84 -16.02
C THR A 30 -15.43 16.64 -17.33
N PHE A 31 -14.69 16.07 -18.29
CA PHE A 31 -14.55 16.69 -19.62
C PHE A 31 -15.90 16.88 -20.31
N LEU A 32 -16.76 15.86 -20.32
CA LEU A 32 -18.10 15.93 -20.95
C LEU A 32 -19.04 16.93 -20.24
N CYS A 33 -18.84 17.18 -18.95
CA CYS A 33 -19.62 18.19 -18.21
C CYS A 33 -19.17 19.62 -18.46
N CYS A 34 -17.86 19.86 -18.68
CA CYS A 34 -17.26 21.19 -18.70
C CYS A 34 -16.63 21.58 -20.06
N ASP A 35 -16.38 20.58 -20.92
CA ASP A 35 -15.73 20.69 -22.24
C ASP A 35 -14.43 21.54 -22.27
N LYS A 36 -13.67 21.55 -21.16
CA LYS A 36 -12.48 22.40 -21.04
C LYS A 36 -11.18 21.65 -20.79
N ALA A 37 -11.17 20.70 -19.85
CA ALA A 37 -9.94 20.05 -19.45
C ALA A 37 -10.14 18.64 -18.90
N PHE A 38 -9.15 17.80 -19.13
CA PHE A 38 -9.06 16.49 -18.47
C PHE A 38 -8.41 16.65 -17.08
N THR A 39 -9.07 16.17 -16.05
CA THR A 39 -8.67 16.35 -14.65
C THR A 39 -7.45 15.53 -14.22
N SER A 40 -7.09 14.49 -14.96
CA SER A 40 -5.93 13.66 -14.69
C SER A 40 -4.80 13.81 -15.75
N HIS A 41 -4.97 14.64 -16.77
CA HIS A 41 -4.00 14.82 -17.86
C HIS A 41 -3.01 15.96 -17.58
N MET A 42 -2.17 15.78 -16.54
CA MET A 42 -1.28 16.85 -16.07
C MET A 42 -0.25 17.30 -17.13
N THR A 43 0.22 16.41 -18.00
CA THR A 43 1.16 16.76 -19.08
C THR A 43 0.49 17.73 -20.08
N GLY A 44 -0.75 17.45 -20.50
CA GLY A 44 -1.49 18.34 -21.39
C GLY A 44 -1.83 19.68 -20.73
N ASN A 45 -2.24 19.65 -19.46
CA ASN A 45 -2.53 20.86 -18.70
C ASN A 45 -1.27 21.73 -18.51
N SER A 46 -0.09 21.11 -18.27
CA SER A 46 1.19 21.84 -18.22
C SER A 46 1.58 22.46 -19.56
N THR A 47 1.31 21.77 -20.68
CA THR A 47 1.54 22.29 -22.03
C THR A 47 0.66 23.51 -22.29
N ASN A 48 -0.65 23.42 -21.97
CA ASN A 48 -1.58 24.54 -22.12
C ASN A 48 -1.23 25.71 -21.20
N PHE A 49 -0.77 25.44 -19.97
CA PHE A 49 -0.29 26.45 -19.04
C PHE A 49 0.88 27.25 -19.64
N GLY A 50 1.89 26.55 -20.18
CA GLY A 50 3.04 27.22 -20.83
C GLY A 50 2.65 27.97 -22.10
N ARG A 51 1.75 27.42 -22.93
CA ARG A 51 1.21 28.05 -24.12
C ARG A 51 0.47 29.35 -23.77
N ALA A 52 -0.45 29.30 -22.82
CA ALA A 52 -1.23 30.44 -22.38
C ALA A 52 -0.35 31.59 -21.84
N LEU A 53 0.72 31.24 -21.11
CA LEU A 53 1.70 32.21 -20.64
C LEU A 53 2.42 32.90 -21.82
N ALA A 54 2.86 32.12 -22.81
CA ALA A 54 3.57 32.65 -23.99
C ALA A 54 2.67 33.53 -24.88
N GLU A 55 1.39 33.18 -24.97
CA GLU A 55 0.37 33.92 -25.74
C GLU A 55 -0.21 35.13 -24.97
N GLY A 56 0.14 35.33 -23.68
CA GLY A 56 -0.43 36.39 -22.83
C GLY A 56 -1.91 36.16 -22.44
N SER A 57 -2.41 34.96 -22.58
CA SER A 57 -3.79 34.59 -22.21
C SER A 57 -3.93 34.33 -20.72
N TRP A 58 -4.02 35.40 -19.91
CA TRP A 58 -4.00 35.36 -18.46
C TRP A 58 -5.15 34.52 -17.84
N SER A 59 -6.31 34.48 -18.50
CA SER A 59 -7.45 33.67 -18.05
C SER A 59 -7.15 32.16 -18.17
N GLU A 60 -6.63 31.73 -19.32
CA GLU A 60 -6.23 30.32 -19.52
C GLU A 60 -5.03 29.95 -18.65
N PHE A 61 -4.04 30.86 -18.55
CA PHE A 61 -2.90 30.67 -17.66
C PHE A 61 -3.35 30.42 -16.21
N GLY A 62 -4.25 31.27 -15.68
CA GLY A 62 -4.81 31.12 -14.33
C GLY A 62 -5.57 29.80 -14.18
N PHE A 63 -6.38 29.43 -15.18
CA PHE A 63 -7.18 28.21 -15.16
C PHE A 63 -6.30 26.96 -15.12
N TYR A 64 -5.36 26.81 -16.05
CA TYR A 64 -4.49 25.63 -16.08
C TYR A 64 -3.56 25.58 -14.88
N GLY A 65 -3.06 26.76 -14.42
CA GLY A 65 -2.30 26.86 -13.19
C GLY A 65 -3.08 26.36 -11.96
N ALA A 66 -4.35 26.75 -11.85
CA ALA A 66 -5.22 26.32 -10.78
C ALA A 66 -5.50 24.79 -10.82
N ILE A 67 -5.68 24.20 -12.02
CA ILE A 67 -5.81 22.74 -12.18
C ILE A 67 -4.55 22.00 -11.69
N LEU A 68 -3.37 22.46 -12.11
CA LEU A 68 -2.09 21.87 -11.71
C LEU A 68 -1.90 21.92 -10.19
N MET A 69 -2.17 23.08 -9.58
CA MET A 69 -2.08 23.26 -8.13
C MET A 69 -3.13 22.44 -7.38
N SER A 70 -4.34 22.35 -7.91
CA SER A 70 -5.41 21.54 -7.32
C SER A 70 -5.00 20.07 -7.27
N PHE A 71 -4.48 19.51 -8.34
CA PHE A 71 -3.95 18.16 -8.40
C PHE A 71 -2.79 17.96 -7.42
N PHE A 72 -1.85 18.92 -7.37
CA PHE A 72 -0.72 18.87 -6.42
C PHE A 72 -1.19 18.83 -4.96
N PHE A 73 -2.11 19.72 -4.59
CA PHE A 73 -2.65 19.73 -3.22
C PHE A 73 -3.46 18.48 -2.91
N GLY A 74 -4.21 17.95 -3.88
CA GLY A 74 -4.88 16.65 -3.73
C GLY A 74 -3.90 15.54 -3.38
N ALA A 75 -2.78 15.47 -4.10
CA ALA A 75 -1.73 14.49 -3.82
C ALA A 75 -1.07 14.71 -2.45
N ALA A 76 -0.81 15.96 -2.06
CA ALA A 76 -0.24 16.31 -0.76
C ALA A 76 -1.20 15.93 0.40
N ILE A 77 -2.48 16.22 0.26
CA ILE A 77 -3.51 15.85 1.26
C ILE A 77 -3.66 14.34 1.36
N SER A 78 -3.66 13.60 0.24
CA SER A 78 -3.63 12.13 0.31
C SER A 78 -2.43 11.61 1.10
N ALA A 79 -1.26 12.23 0.92
CA ALA A 79 -0.08 11.87 1.69
C ALA A 79 -0.25 12.15 3.18
N ALA A 80 -0.82 13.32 3.54
CA ALA A 80 -1.08 13.69 4.93
C ALA A 80 -2.14 12.79 5.59
N LEU A 81 -3.24 12.48 4.88
CA LEU A 81 -4.29 11.58 5.38
C LEU A 81 -3.77 10.16 5.60
N THR A 82 -2.94 9.66 4.69
CA THR A 82 -2.34 8.33 4.82
C THR A 82 -1.37 8.27 6.00
N GLU A 83 -0.54 9.31 6.18
CA GLU A 83 0.42 9.40 7.28
C GLU A 83 -0.27 9.63 8.62
N GLY A 84 -1.25 10.53 8.67
CA GLY A 84 -2.05 10.78 9.87
C GLY A 84 -2.86 9.56 10.30
N GLY A 85 -3.46 8.84 9.36
CA GLY A 85 -4.15 7.57 9.62
C GLY A 85 -3.20 6.52 10.23
N ARG A 86 -1.95 6.46 9.74
CA ARG A 86 -0.92 5.58 10.28
C ARG A 86 -0.55 5.94 11.72
N GLN A 87 -0.34 7.22 12.02
CA GLN A 87 0.02 7.69 13.36
C GLN A 87 -1.12 7.47 14.37
N LEU A 88 -2.37 7.64 13.94
CA LEU A 88 -3.56 7.38 14.76
C LEU A 88 -3.85 5.87 14.92
N GLY A 89 -3.11 5.02 14.22
CA GLY A 89 -3.25 3.57 14.31
C GLY A 89 -4.52 3.02 13.68
N HIS A 90 -5.06 3.67 12.66
CA HIS A 90 -6.18 3.11 11.91
C HIS A 90 -5.79 1.80 11.23
N ARG A 91 -6.75 0.86 11.16
CA ARG A 91 -6.56 -0.47 10.52
C ARG A 91 -6.20 -0.37 9.05
N SER A 92 -6.65 0.68 8.38
CA SER A 92 -6.31 0.97 6.99
C SER A 92 -5.94 2.43 6.82
N ASN A 93 -4.85 2.67 6.10
CA ASN A 93 -4.36 4.02 5.80
C ASN A 93 -5.00 4.61 4.54
N TYR A 94 -5.79 3.81 3.80
CA TYR A 94 -6.31 4.19 2.49
C TYR A 94 -7.79 4.54 2.51
N ILE A 95 -8.51 4.18 3.59
CA ILE A 95 -9.93 4.49 3.75
C ILE A 95 -10.18 5.99 3.72
N LEU A 96 -9.36 6.77 4.44
CA LEU A 96 -9.52 8.23 4.50
C LEU A 96 -9.33 8.89 3.13
N PRO A 97 -8.24 8.66 2.37
CA PRO A 97 -8.11 9.22 1.02
C PRO A 97 -9.24 8.82 0.08
N LEU A 98 -9.62 7.54 0.05
CA LEU A 98 -10.72 7.06 -0.80
C LEU A 98 -12.08 7.64 -0.38
N GLY A 99 -12.29 7.85 0.92
CA GLY A 99 -13.50 8.50 1.43
C GLY A 99 -13.59 9.96 1.01
N VAL A 100 -12.48 10.70 1.11
CA VAL A 100 -12.41 12.09 0.63
C VAL A 100 -12.62 12.17 -0.87
N GLU A 101 -12.04 11.25 -1.65
CA GLU A 101 -12.29 11.16 -3.09
C GLU A 101 -13.78 10.95 -3.40
N ALA A 102 -14.43 10.00 -2.73
CA ALA A 102 -15.87 9.76 -2.91
C ALA A 102 -16.72 11.00 -2.59
N LEU A 103 -16.40 11.72 -1.50
CA LEU A 103 -17.07 12.96 -1.14
C LEU A 103 -16.87 14.07 -2.20
N LEU A 104 -15.69 14.19 -2.78
CA LEU A 104 -15.41 15.15 -3.85
C LEU A 104 -16.22 14.82 -5.11
N LEU A 105 -16.35 13.54 -5.48
CA LEU A 105 -17.17 13.11 -6.62
C LEU A 105 -18.67 13.42 -6.37
N ILE A 106 -19.15 13.23 -5.15
CA ILE A 106 -20.51 13.65 -4.75
C ILE A 106 -20.65 15.17 -4.86
N GLY A 107 -19.65 15.93 -4.42
CA GLY A 107 -19.62 17.39 -4.54
C GLY A 107 -19.67 17.84 -6.01
N MET A 108 -18.92 17.21 -6.89
CA MET A 108 -18.95 17.47 -8.34
C MET A 108 -20.36 17.21 -8.92
N MET A 109 -20.96 16.08 -8.54
CA MET A 109 -22.33 15.75 -8.96
C MET A 109 -23.32 16.80 -8.48
N ALA A 110 -23.23 17.22 -7.23
CA ALA A 110 -24.08 18.25 -6.66
C ALA A 110 -23.92 19.62 -7.35
N ILE A 111 -22.68 20.05 -7.60
CA ILE A 111 -22.40 21.31 -8.33
C ILE A 111 -23.06 21.27 -9.71
N HIS A 112 -22.86 20.23 -10.48
CA HIS A 112 -23.45 20.12 -11.81
C HIS A 112 -24.98 20.08 -11.76
N GLN A 113 -25.58 19.45 -10.76
CA GLN A 113 -27.02 19.32 -10.65
C GLN A 113 -27.72 20.58 -10.15
N PHE A 114 -27.18 21.22 -9.09
CA PHE A 114 -27.82 22.33 -8.41
C PHE A 114 -27.31 23.70 -8.85
N LEU A 115 -26.10 23.78 -9.40
CA LEU A 115 -25.48 25.04 -9.84
C LEU A 115 -25.31 25.09 -11.36
N ARG A 116 -26.13 24.36 -12.13
CA ARG A 116 -26.02 24.27 -13.58
C ARG A 116 -26.11 25.61 -14.30
N SER A 117 -26.81 26.61 -13.74
CA SER A 117 -26.89 27.97 -14.26
C SER A 117 -25.66 28.83 -13.94
N ASN A 118 -24.81 28.39 -13.02
CA ASN A 118 -23.59 29.09 -12.66
C ASN A 118 -22.41 28.58 -13.50
N THR A 119 -22.13 29.25 -14.62
CA THR A 119 -21.05 28.90 -15.55
C THR A 119 -19.68 28.84 -14.86
N PHE A 120 -19.44 29.72 -13.88
CA PHE A 120 -18.17 29.69 -13.11
C PHE A 120 -18.04 28.39 -12.30
N ALA A 121 -19.09 27.97 -11.63
CA ALA A 121 -19.07 26.73 -10.85
C ALA A 121 -18.86 25.50 -11.74
N ILE A 122 -19.45 25.47 -12.94
CA ILE A 122 -19.29 24.37 -13.90
C ILE A 122 -17.91 24.42 -14.58
N ASP A 123 -17.56 25.57 -15.16
CA ASP A 123 -16.38 25.70 -16.02
C ASP A 123 -15.06 25.74 -15.24
N PHE A 124 -15.07 26.22 -14.01
CA PHE A 124 -13.91 26.29 -13.11
C PHE A 124 -13.99 25.32 -11.94
N GLY A 125 -15.11 25.34 -11.20
CA GLY A 125 -15.25 24.57 -9.96
C GLY A 125 -15.12 23.07 -10.18
N MET A 126 -15.84 22.52 -11.14
CA MET A 126 -15.81 21.07 -11.42
C MET A 126 -14.43 20.56 -11.84
N PRO A 127 -13.71 21.18 -12.82
CA PRO A 127 -12.37 20.74 -13.18
C PRO A 127 -11.38 20.79 -12.02
N LEU A 128 -11.46 21.82 -11.15
CA LEU A 128 -10.59 21.94 -9.99
C LEU A 128 -10.84 20.85 -8.97
N ILE A 129 -12.10 20.59 -8.61
CA ILE A 129 -12.47 19.53 -7.68
C ILE A 129 -12.10 18.16 -8.27
N GLY A 130 -12.34 17.96 -9.57
CA GLY A 130 -11.95 16.75 -10.27
C GLY A 130 -10.44 16.53 -10.27
N ALA A 131 -9.64 17.59 -10.53
CA ALA A 131 -8.19 17.51 -10.49
C ALA A 131 -7.68 17.21 -9.07
N PHE A 132 -8.30 17.79 -8.05
CA PHE A 132 -7.98 17.51 -6.65
C PHE A 132 -8.28 16.04 -6.29
N ALA A 133 -9.44 15.53 -6.67
CA ALA A 133 -9.82 14.13 -6.47
C ALA A 133 -8.85 13.17 -7.19
N MET A 134 -8.49 13.48 -8.43
CA MET A 134 -7.51 12.69 -9.18
C MET A 134 -6.10 12.77 -8.59
N GLY A 135 -5.73 13.89 -7.98
CA GLY A 135 -4.49 14.02 -7.21
C GLY A 135 -4.47 13.07 -6.00
N ILE A 136 -5.57 13.03 -5.23
CA ILE A 136 -5.76 12.10 -4.11
C ILE A 136 -5.64 10.66 -4.60
N GLN A 137 -6.38 10.28 -5.64
CA GLN A 137 -6.39 8.92 -6.17
C GLN A 137 -5.00 8.47 -6.64
N ASN A 138 -4.30 9.31 -7.41
CA ASN A 138 -2.97 8.98 -7.92
C ASN A 138 -1.93 8.82 -6.80
N ALA A 139 -1.95 9.69 -5.80
CA ALA A 139 -1.06 9.58 -4.65
C ALA A 139 -1.36 8.31 -3.82
N THR A 140 -2.64 8.01 -3.62
CA THR A 140 -3.08 6.81 -2.90
C THR A 140 -2.57 5.54 -3.57
N ILE A 141 -2.82 5.37 -4.88
CA ILE A 141 -2.40 4.16 -5.59
C ILE A 141 -0.87 4.06 -5.70
N THR A 142 -0.18 5.19 -5.88
CA THR A 142 1.28 5.22 -5.92
C THR A 142 1.88 4.70 -4.61
N LYS A 143 1.28 5.05 -3.46
CA LYS A 143 1.68 4.52 -2.15
C LYS A 143 1.35 3.03 -1.99
N ILE A 144 0.16 2.59 -2.41
CA ILE A 144 -0.28 1.19 -2.30
C ILE A 144 0.59 0.27 -3.17
N SER A 145 0.91 0.70 -4.39
CA SER A 145 1.68 -0.09 -5.35
C SER A 145 3.19 0.02 -5.20
N GLY A 146 3.68 0.82 -4.24
CA GLY A 146 5.10 1.11 -4.11
C GLY A 146 5.70 1.80 -5.33
N SER A 147 4.94 2.71 -5.95
CA SER A 147 5.30 3.43 -7.16
C SER A 147 5.41 2.55 -8.43
N VAL A 148 5.08 1.25 -8.33
CA VAL A 148 5.09 0.33 -9.49
C VAL A 148 3.94 0.61 -10.43
N VAL A 149 2.80 1.10 -9.90
CA VAL A 149 1.58 1.34 -10.67
C VAL A 149 1.07 2.76 -10.44
N ARG A 150 0.71 3.44 -11.54
CA ARG A 150 0.00 4.73 -11.52
C ARG A 150 -1.24 4.61 -12.38
N THR A 151 -2.42 4.84 -11.81
CA THR A 151 -3.72 4.56 -12.46
C THR A 151 -4.00 5.43 -13.68
N THR A 152 -3.55 6.70 -13.67
CA THR A 152 -3.81 7.66 -14.76
C THR A 152 -2.57 8.05 -15.56
N HIS A 153 -1.41 7.42 -15.27
CA HIS A 153 -0.17 7.70 -16.02
C HIS A 153 -0.08 6.83 -17.28
N VAL A 154 -1.07 6.99 -18.15
CA VAL A 154 -1.22 6.20 -19.39
C VAL A 154 0.03 6.26 -20.26
N THR A 155 0.68 7.42 -20.39
CA THR A 155 1.93 7.57 -21.16
C THR A 155 3.02 6.63 -20.65
N GLY A 156 3.25 6.55 -19.33
CA GLY A 156 4.24 5.65 -18.75
C GLY A 156 3.87 4.18 -18.98
N VAL A 157 2.60 3.83 -18.77
CA VAL A 157 2.09 2.46 -19.02
C VAL A 157 2.32 2.06 -20.47
N MET A 158 2.03 2.93 -21.44
CA MET A 158 2.26 2.66 -22.86
C MET A 158 3.74 2.50 -23.21
N THR A 159 4.60 3.31 -22.58
CA THR A 159 6.06 3.19 -22.74
C THR A 159 6.56 1.85 -22.21
N ASP A 160 6.13 1.45 -21.01
CA ASP A 160 6.51 0.20 -20.39
C ASP A 160 5.97 -1.01 -21.18
N LEU A 161 4.74 -0.93 -21.69
CA LEU A 161 4.17 -1.95 -22.58
C LEU A 161 4.98 -2.13 -23.85
N GLY A 162 5.45 -1.03 -24.45
CA GLY A 162 6.31 -1.07 -25.65
C GLY A 162 7.67 -1.71 -25.36
N LEU A 163 8.35 -1.23 -24.32
CA LEU A 163 9.69 -1.70 -23.94
C LEU A 163 9.67 -3.17 -23.50
N GLU A 164 8.86 -3.49 -22.52
CA GLU A 164 8.80 -4.85 -21.95
C GLU A 164 8.14 -5.84 -22.90
N GLY A 165 7.15 -5.37 -23.69
CA GLY A 165 6.54 -6.18 -24.74
C GLY A 165 7.55 -6.62 -25.78
N MET A 166 8.40 -5.69 -26.26
CA MET A 166 9.44 -6.02 -27.24
C MET A 166 10.52 -6.93 -26.62
N GLN A 167 10.95 -6.66 -25.38
CA GLN A 167 11.89 -7.55 -24.68
C GLN A 167 11.34 -8.96 -24.55
N TYR A 168 10.06 -9.09 -24.22
CA TYR A 168 9.39 -10.38 -24.11
C TYR A 168 9.28 -11.09 -25.46
N VAL A 169 8.92 -10.39 -26.54
CA VAL A 169 8.87 -10.95 -27.91
C VAL A 169 10.24 -11.44 -28.33
N LEU A 170 11.31 -10.65 -28.11
CA LEU A 170 12.68 -11.05 -28.43
C LEU A 170 13.14 -12.27 -27.62
N TRP A 171 12.73 -12.34 -26.35
CA TRP A 171 12.99 -13.52 -25.52
C TRP A 171 12.28 -14.76 -26.09
N CYS A 172 10.99 -14.66 -26.42
CA CYS A 172 10.25 -15.76 -27.05
C CYS A 172 10.89 -16.19 -28.38
N TRP A 173 11.30 -15.23 -29.20
CA TRP A 173 11.94 -15.50 -30.49
C TRP A 173 13.29 -16.23 -30.34
N ARG A 174 14.13 -15.83 -29.39
CA ARG A 174 15.36 -16.51 -29.06
C ARG A 174 15.13 -17.96 -28.63
N GLN A 175 14.09 -18.19 -27.83
CA GLN A 175 13.71 -19.53 -27.38
C GLN A 175 13.14 -20.40 -28.53
N ALA A 176 12.49 -19.77 -29.50
CA ALA A 176 11.90 -20.43 -30.66
C ALA A 176 12.94 -20.83 -31.75
N ARG A 177 14.15 -20.25 -31.72
CA ARG A 177 15.24 -20.55 -32.65
C ARG A 177 15.84 -21.96 -32.46
N GLY A 178 15.03 -22.97 -32.37
CA GLY A 178 15.45 -24.37 -32.24
C GLY A 178 14.24 -25.27 -32.38
N PHE A 179 13.55 -25.17 -33.52
CA PHE A 179 12.21 -25.67 -33.77
C PHE A 179 12.08 -27.18 -33.59
N GLN A 180 11.44 -27.60 -32.51
CA GLN A 180 10.76 -28.88 -32.35
C GLN A 180 9.36 -28.62 -31.78
N ILE A 181 8.31 -29.15 -32.40
CA ILE A 181 6.89 -28.93 -32.09
C ILE A 181 6.54 -29.11 -30.58
N ASN A 182 7.18 -30.09 -29.93
CA ASN A 182 7.00 -30.33 -28.49
C ASN A 182 7.63 -29.22 -27.61
N ARG A 183 8.60 -28.49 -28.14
CA ARG A 183 9.26 -27.36 -27.45
C ARG A 183 8.37 -26.12 -27.44
N THR A 184 7.58 -25.89 -28.48
CA THR A 184 6.67 -24.73 -28.60
C THR A 184 5.57 -24.76 -27.54
N ARG A 185 4.95 -25.92 -27.30
CA ARG A 185 3.94 -26.09 -26.22
C ARG A 185 4.55 -25.88 -24.83
N ARG A 186 5.79 -26.30 -24.63
CA ARG A 186 6.53 -26.10 -23.38
C ARG A 186 6.89 -24.62 -23.19
N ILE A 187 7.35 -23.97 -24.26
CA ILE A 187 7.66 -22.52 -24.26
C ILE A 187 6.41 -21.69 -23.93
N LEU A 188 5.25 -21.99 -24.54
CA LEU A 188 3.99 -21.28 -24.22
C LEU A 188 3.61 -21.41 -22.75
N ARG A 189 3.79 -22.58 -22.15
CA ARG A 189 3.46 -22.85 -20.74
C ARG A 189 4.43 -22.17 -19.77
N VAL A 190 5.73 -22.14 -20.10
CA VAL A 190 6.77 -21.46 -19.31
C VAL A 190 6.67 -19.93 -19.50
N SER A 191 6.34 -19.48 -20.69
CA SER A 191 6.16 -18.08 -21.07
C SER A 191 5.08 -17.38 -20.24
N GLN A 192 3.96 -18.04 -19.97
CA GLN A 192 2.89 -17.50 -19.11
C GLN A 192 3.31 -17.30 -17.63
N ARG A 193 4.34 -18.03 -17.19
CA ARG A 193 4.90 -17.91 -15.84
C ARG A 193 6.10 -16.97 -15.77
N HIS A 194 6.51 -16.41 -16.91
CA HIS A 194 7.61 -15.47 -16.96
C HIS A 194 7.26 -14.16 -16.24
N PRO A 195 8.11 -13.62 -15.35
CA PRO A 195 7.80 -12.41 -14.59
C PRO A 195 7.40 -11.22 -15.48
N THR A 196 8.10 -11.03 -16.61
CA THR A 196 7.76 -9.99 -17.59
C THR A 196 6.37 -10.17 -18.20
N ALA A 197 5.95 -11.41 -18.49
CA ALA A 197 4.62 -11.67 -19.01
C ALA A 197 3.52 -11.33 -17.98
N GLN A 198 3.76 -11.65 -16.70
CA GLN A 198 2.84 -11.30 -15.62
C GLN A 198 2.74 -9.79 -15.45
N ARG A 199 3.87 -9.08 -15.51
CA ARG A 199 3.89 -7.62 -15.44
C ARG A 199 3.16 -6.99 -16.63
N LEU A 200 3.40 -7.46 -17.85
CA LEU A 200 2.67 -7.03 -19.05
C LEU A 200 1.17 -7.24 -18.91
N MET A 201 0.72 -8.39 -18.40
CA MET A 201 -0.71 -8.64 -18.16
C MET A 201 -1.32 -7.61 -17.19
N VAL A 202 -0.60 -7.23 -16.13
CA VAL A 202 -1.05 -6.22 -15.18
C VAL A 202 -1.13 -4.84 -15.84
N LEU A 203 -0.11 -4.44 -16.60
CA LEU A 203 -0.10 -3.16 -17.31
C LEU A 203 -1.24 -3.07 -18.34
N TYR A 204 -1.46 -4.13 -19.12
CA TYR A 204 -2.60 -4.22 -20.04
C TYR A 204 -3.93 -4.13 -19.29
N ALA A 205 -4.09 -4.84 -18.18
CA ALA A 205 -5.32 -4.81 -17.40
C ALA A 205 -5.62 -3.40 -16.85
N ILE A 206 -4.60 -2.67 -16.38
CA ILE A 206 -4.72 -1.28 -15.92
C ILE A 206 -5.13 -0.37 -17.07
N TYR A 207 -4.45 -0.47 -18.21
CA TYR A 207 -4.78 0.34 -19.40
C TYR A 207 -6.20 0.08 -19.90
N LEU A 208 -6.55 -1.19 -20.09
CA LEU A 208 -7.89 -1.57 -20.56
C LEU A 208 -8.99 -1.19 -19.56
N SER A 209 -8.69 -1.24 -18.26
CA SER A 209 -9.61 -0.80 -17.22
C SER A 209 -9.86 0.70 -17.28
N PHE A 210 -8.80 1.51 -17.47
CA PHE A 210 -8.93 2.94 -17.69
C PHE A 210 -9.80 3.26 -18.91
N VAL A 211 -9.50 2.63 -20.06
CA VAL A 211 -10.29 2.80 -21.29
C VAL A 211 -11.73 2.34 -21.08
N GLY A 212 -11.94 1.22 -20.37
CA GLY A 212 -13.27 0.74 -20.00
C GLY A 212 -14.06 1.74 -19.16
N GLY A 213 -13.38 2.44 -18.22
CA GLY A 213 -13.98 3.54 -17.46
C GLY A 213 -14.40 4.71 -18.37
N VAL A 214 -13.53 5.11 -19.30
CA VAL A 214 -13.82 6.15 -20.30
C VAL A 214 -15.05 5.77 -21.15
N ILE A 215 -15.07 4.56 -21.69
CA ILE A 215 -16.19 4.06 -22.50
C ILE A 215 -17.48 4.05 -21.68
N GLY A 216 -17.43 3.51 -20.46
CA GLY A 216 -18.59 3.42 -19.56
C GLY A 216 -19.20 4.79 -19.26
N ALA A 217 -18.37 5.78 -18.91
CA ALA A 217 -18.83 7.14 -18.65
C ALA A 217 -19.41 7.81 -19.90
N THR A 218 -18.74 7.66 -21.05
CA THR A 218 -19.22 8.23 -22.33
C THR A 218 -20.58 7.68 -22.74
N LEU A 219 -20.82 6.38 -22.55
CA LEU A 219 -22.10 5.74 -22.85
C LEU A 219 -23.20 6.11 -21.84
N ALA A 220 -22.83 6.32 -20.57
CA ALA A 220 -23.79 6.69 -19.53
C ALA A 220 -24.20 8.17 -19.60
N PHE A 221 -23.30 9.07 -19.96
CA PHE A 221 -23.48 10.52 -19.89
C PHE A 221 -24.74 11.04 -20.62
N PRO A 222 -25.08 10.63 -21.84
CA PRO A 222 -26.28 11.14 -22.57
C PRO A 222 -27.60 10.88 -21.86
N ARG A 223 -27.65 9.82 -21.01
CA ARG A 223 -28.88 9.43 -20.28
C ARG A 223 -28.91 9.93 -18.84
N THR A 224 -27.76 10.03 -18.21
CA THR A 224 -27.66 10.27 -16.76
C THR A 224 -26.95 11.58 -16.41
N SER A 225 -26.29 12.23 -17.38
CA SER A 225 -25.49 13.44 -17.13
C SER A 225 -24.51 13.21 -15.97
N SER A 226 -24.36 14.16 -15.04
CA SER A 226 -23.48 14.03 -13.87
C SER A 226 -23.90 12.95 -12.87
N TRP A 227 -25.15 12.48 -12.89
CA TRP A 227 -25.59 11.34 -12.06
C TRP A 227 -24.78 10.07 -12.32
N ALA A 228 -24.14 9.96 -13.49
CA ALA A 228 -23.22 8.86 -13.76
C ALA A 228 -22.10 8.73 -12.70
N LEU A 229 -21.72 9.84 -12.00
CA LEU A 229 -20.72 9.80 -10.92
C LEU A 229 -21.14 8.93 -9.72
N ILE A 230 -22.43 8.59 -9.59
CA ILE A 230 -22.86 7.68 -8.52
C ILE A 230 -22.21 6.30 -8.66
N VAL A 231 -21.90 5.88 -9.87
CA VAL A 231 -21.29 4.57 -10.14
C VAL A 231 -19.86 4.48 -9.54
N PRO A 232 -18.92 5.38 -9.87
CA PRO A 232 -17.60 5.37 -9.21
C PRO A 232 -17.69 5.63 -7.70
N VAL A 233 -18.63 6.44 -7.21
CA VAL A 233 -18.84 6.66 -5.77
C VAL A 233 -19.23 5.36 -5.07
N LEU A 234 -20.22 4.63 -5.58
CA LEU A 234 -20.63 3.34 -5.01
C LEU A 234 -19.49 2.32 -5.07
N PHE A 235 -18.69 2.38 -6.13
CA PHE A 235 -17.54 1.50 -6.28
C PHE A 235 -16.43 1.83 -5.27
N LEU A 236 -16.14 3.12 -5.03
CA LEU A 236 -15.22 3.55 -3.98
C LEU A 236 -15.72 3.13 -2.59
N CYS A 237 -17.01 3.30 -2.30
CA CYS A 237 -17.63 2.82 -1.06
C CYS A 237 -17.47 1.30 -0.89
N TYR A 238 -17.62 0.54 -1.97
CA TYR A 238 -17.36 -0.91 -1.96
C TYR A 238 -15.89 -1.22 -1.65
N LEU A 239 -14.94 -0.53 -2.28
CA LEU A 239 -13.51 -0.69 -2.00
C LEU A 239 -13.17 -0.35 -0.55
N ILE A 240 -13.71 0.74 -0.02
CA ILE A 240 -13.58 1.14 1.39
C ILE A 240 -14.10 0.02 2.31
N ARG A 241 -15.29 -0.54 2.01
CA ARG A 241 -15.87 -1.63 2.79
C ARG A 241 -15.02 -2.91 2.74
N VAL A 242 -14.43 -3.23 1.58
CA VAL A 242 -13.53 -4.37 1.44
C VAL A 242 -12.27 -4.15 2.26
N ASP A 243 -11.68 -2.97 2.16
CA ASP A 243 -10.48 -2.60 2.90
C ASP A 243 -10.72 -2.53 4.42
N TRP A 244 -11.88 -2.01 4.85
CA TRP A 244 -12.28 -2.01 6.26
C TRP A 244 -12.35 -3.42 6.85
N ARG A 245 -12.87 -4.39 6.08
CA ARG A 245 -12.98 -5.78 6.53
C ARG A 245 -11.66 -6.54 6.45
N ARG A 246 -10.83 -6.18 5.48
CA ARG A 246 -9.57 -6.84 5.18
C ARG A 246 -8.54 -5.80 4.76
N PRO A 247 -7.85 -5.15 5.71
CA PRO A 247 -6.91 -4.07 5.42
C PRO A 247 -5.86 -4.50 4.39
N ILE A 248 -5.63 -3.64 3.42
CA ILE A 248 -4.59 -3.79 2.41
C ILE A 248 -3.28 -3.28 3.03
N ALA A 249 -2.73 -4.04 3.96
CA ALA A 249 -1.42 -3.78 4.52
C ALA A 249 -0.43 -4.75 3.92
N ASP A 250 0.66 -4.25 3.38
CA ASP A 250 1.77 -5.09 2.95
C ASP A 250 2.64 -5.43 4.16
N ILE A 251 2.49 -6.66 4.67
CA ILE A 251 3.25 -7.16 5.83
C ILE A 251 4.38 -8.09 5.35
N ARG A 252 4.88 -7.89 4.14
CA ARG A 252 5.94 -8.74 3.59
C ARG A 252 7.25 -8.70 4.36
N GLU A 253 7.38 -7.78 5.31
CA GLU A 253 8.62 -7.58 6.05
C GLU A 253 8.72 -8.42 7.31
N LEU A 254 7.61 -9.00 7.79
CA LEU A 254 7.54 -9.80 8.99
C LEU A 254 6.91 -11.16 8.66
N ASP A 255 7.74 -12.09 8.24
CA ASP A 255 7.32 -13.46 8.02
C ASP A 255 7.50 -14.30 9.30
N PRO A 256 6.49 -15.10 9.70
CA PRO A 256 6.72 -16.10 10.73
C PRO A 256 7.82 -17.05 10.25
N MET A 257 8.81 -17.31 11.11
CA MET A 257 9.90 -18.22 10.75
C MET A 257 9.32 -19.60 10.42
N SER A 258 9.68 -20.10 9.25
CA SER A 258 9.23 -21.40 8.76
C SER A 258 9.96 -22.57 9.45
N ASP A 259 9.35 -23.75 9.50
CA ASP A 259 9.99 -24.96 10.04
C ASP A 259 11.37 -25.27 9.45
N PRO A 260 11.63 -25.12 8.13
CA PRO A 260 12.96 -25.30 7.57
C PRO A 260 14.00 -24.31 8.10
N GLU A 261 13.62 -23.05 8.33
CA GLU A 261 14.51 -22.03 8.87
C GLU A 261 14.83 -22.27 10.34
N LEU A 262 13.85 -22.70 11.14
CA LEU A 262 14.05 -23.10 12.53
C LEU A 262 15.00 -24.29 12.63
N ARG A 263 14.86 -25.28 11.73
CA ARG A 263 15.74 -26.45 11.67
C ARG A 263 17.18 -26.08 11.32
N MET A 264 17.42 -25.05 10.49
CA MET A 264 18.77 -24.55 10.21
C MET A 264 19.47 -24.01 11.47
N HIS A 265 18.70 -23.55 12.44
CA HIS A 265 19.17 -23.13 13.78
C HIS A 265 19.10 -24.25 14.82
N GLY A 266 18.88 -25.51 14.42
CA GLY A 266 18.77 -26.65 15.34
C GLY A 266 17.47 -26.64 16.19
N LEU A 267 16.47 -25.85 15.81
CA LEU A 267 15.24 -25.65 16.56
C LEU A 267 14.07 -26.37 15.86
N LEU A 268 13.17 -26.93 16.68
CA LEU A 268 11.92 -27.50 16.21
C LEU A 268 10.75 -26.66 16.75
N HIS A 269 9.79 -26.37 15.91
CA HIS A 269 8.62 -25.56 16.29
C HIS A 269 7.86 -26.17 17.48
N SER A 270 7.87 -27.51 17.60
CA SER A 270 7.26 -28.25 18.70
C SER A 270 7.94 -28.05 20.07
N LEU A 271 9.17 -27.54 20.09
CA LEU A 271 9.94 -27.30 21.31
C LEU A 271 9.81 -25.84 21.80
N LEU A 272 9.21 -24.96 21.01
CA LEU A 272 9.01 -23.56 21.38
C LEU A 272 7.79 -23.41 22.30
N PRO A 273 7.87 -22.54 23.33
CA PRO A 273 6.73 -22.22 24.17
C PRO A 273 5.54 -21.72 23.35
N ARG A 274 4.32 -22.11 23.74
CA ARG A 274 3.10 -21.66 23.04
C ARG A 274 2.90 -20.15 23.09
N GLU A 275 3.42 -19.51 24.11
CA GLU A 275 3.36 -18.07 24.37
C GLU A 275 4.37 -17.26 23.53
N LEU A 276 5.29 -17.93 22.85
CA LEU A 276 6.31 -17.29 22.02
C LEU A 276 5.82 -17.10 20.58
N ALA A 277 6.01 -15.88 20.05
CA ALA A 277 5.87 -15.58 18.63
C ALA A 277 7.25 -15.20 18.06
N LEU A 278 7.63 -15.84 16.97
CA LEU A 278 8.93 -15.64 16.34
C LEU A 278 8.73 -15.16 14.90
N PHE A 279 9.29 -13.98 14.60
CA PHE A 279 9.21 -13.36 13.28
C PHE A 279 10.57 -12.97 12.77
N ARG A 280 10.76 -13.10 11.48
CA ARG A 280 11.94 -12.64 10.78
C ARG A 280 11.62 -11.32 10.08
N LEU A 281 12.42 -10.31 10.34
CA LEU A 281 12.49 -9.14 9.47
C LEU A 281 13.28 -9.55 8.23
N SER A 282 12.57 -9.95 7.21
CA SER A 282 13.17 -10.29 5.93
C SER A 282 13.54 -9.04 5.15
N HIS A 283 14.38 -9.22 4.15
CA HIS A 283 14.80 -8.20 3.22
C HIS A 283 13.64 -7.35 2.76
N LEU A 284 13.68 -6.13 3.14
CA LEU A 284 13.13 -5.09 2.31
C LEU A 284 13.91 -5.00 1.03
N HIS A 285 13.23 -5.12 -0.06
CA HIS A 285 13.77 -4.68 -1.32
C HIS A 285 14.30 -3.26 -1.12
N ASP A 286 15.56 -3.04 -1.45
CA ASP A 286 16.19 -1.71 -1.54
C ASP A 286 15.51 -0.85 -2.62
N ASP A 287 14.26 -1.14 -2.92
CA ASP A 287 13.45 -0.40 -3.86
C ASP A 287 12.93 0.84 -3.14
N PRO A 288 13.41 2.06 -3.50
CA PRO A 288 12.90 3.31 -2.94
C PRO A 288 11.40 3.49 -3.17
N ASN A 289 10.80 2.67 -4.03
CA ASN A 289 9.40 2.71 -4.42
C ASN A 289 8.50 1.74 -3.63
N HIS A 290 9.05 0.92 -2.72
CA HIS A 290 8.20 0.04 -1.90
C HIS A 290 7.56 0.83 -0.76
N PRO A 291 6.24 0.63 -0.54
CA PRO A 291 5.54 1.26 0.59
C PRO A 291 6.15 0.77 1.91
N THR A 292 6.32 1.68 2.85
CA THR A 292 6.71 1.31 4.22
C THR A 292 5.60 0.47 4.83
N PRO A 293 5.91 -0.69 5.44
CA PRO A 293 4.89 -1.56 6.00
C PRO A 293 4.22 -0.92 7.20
N ASN A 294 2.96 -1.27 7.38
CA ASN A 294 2.18 -0.91 8.56
C ASN A 294 2.42 -1.94 9.67
N TYR A 295 3.53 -1.84 10.38
CA TYR A 295 3.88 -2.77 11.46
C TYR A 295 2.81 -2.87 12.57
N HIS A 296 2.05 -1.80 12.80
CA HIS A 296 1.01 -1.81 13.83
C HIS A 296 -0.17 -2.76 13.52
N LEU A 297 -0.48 -2.99 12.25
CA LEU A 297 -1.51 -3.96 11.85
C LEU A 297 -1.06 -5.40 12.08
N TRP A 298 0.24 -5.63 12.05
CA TRP A 298 0.82 -6.92 12.36
C TRP A 298 0.62 -7.30 13.83
N ILE A 299 0.75 -6.36 14.77
CA ILE A 299 0.54 -6.61 16.20
C ILE A 299 -0.86 -7.12 16.48
N GLU A 300 -1.88 -6.58 15.82
CA GLU A 300 -3.28 -7.00 15.97
C GLU A 300 -3.54 -8.45 15.52
N ARG A 301 -2.66 -9.00 14.68
CA ARG A 301 -2.74 -10.38 14.19
C ARG A 301 -2.00 -11.38 15.05
N ILE A 302 -1.20 -10.93 16.00
CA ILE A 302 -0.56 -11.81 16.95
C ILE A 302 -1.64 -12.32 17.92
N PRO A 303 -1.86 -13.64 18.01
CA PRO A 303 -2.84 -14.20 18.93
C PRO A 303 -2.61 -13.69 20.36
N ALA A 304 -3.70 -13.49 21.12
CA ALA A 304 -3.62 -12.96 22.49
C ALA A 304 -2.79 -13.84 23.44
N GLU A 305 -2.73 -15.13 23.16
CA GLU A 305 -1.92 -16.12 23.90
C GLU A 305 -0.40 -15.90 23.77
N LYS A 306 0.05 -15.17 22.75
CA LYS A 306 1.47 -14.86 22.53
C LYS A 306 1.89 -13.66 23.38
N THR A 307 2.61 -13.92 24.44
CA THR A 307 3.06 -12.89 25.41
C THR A 307 4.46 -12.35 25.15
N VAL A 308 5.30 -13.11 24.44
CA VAL A 308 6.66 -12.69 24.06
C VAL A 308 6.81 -12.78 22.55
N VAL A 309 7.34 -11.71 21.96
CA VAL A 309 7.56 -11.58 20.54
C VAL A 309 9.03 -11.38 20.25
N ILE A 310 9.63 -12.24 19.42
CA ILE A 310 11.01 -12.09 18.95
C ILE A 310 11.00 -11.60 17.52
N LEU A 311 11.76 -10.52 17.25
CA LEU A 311 12.08 -10.04 15.91
C LEU A 311 13.53 -10.39 15.57
N ALA A 312 13.72 -11.33 14.64
CA ALA A 312 15.03 -11.68 14.12
C ALA A 312 15.38 -10.80 12.92
N PHE A 313 16.45 -10.03 13.03
CA PHE A 313 16.94 -9.15 11.97
C PHE A 313 17.83 -9.91 10.98
N SER A 314 17.61 -9.68 9.70
CA SER A 314 18.54 -10.17 8.68
C SER A 314 19.79 -9.29 8.64
N PRO A 315 21.01 -9.87 8.56
CA PRO A 315 22.27 -9.12 8.44
C PRO A 315 22.32 -8.19 7.22
N LEU A 316 21.59 -8.54 6.17
CA LEU A 316 21.55 -7.81 4.91
C LEU A 316 20.51 -6.66 4.91
N MET A 317 19.69 -6.55 5.94
CA MET A 317 18.65 -5.53 6.04
C MET A 317 19.24 -4.14 6.27
N LYS A 318 18.88 -3.18 5.45
CA LYS A 318 19.17 -1.75 5.68
C LYS A 318 18.05 -1.11 6.49
N ILE A 319 18.41 -0.53 7.63
CA ILE A 319 17.48 0.18 8.50
C ILE A 319 17.34 1.63 8.02
N LYS A 320 16.14 2.01 7.60
CA LYS A 320 15.79 3.40 7.23
C LYS A 320 15.23 4.12 8.46
N SER A 321 15.37 5.45 8.52
CA SER A 321 14.83 6.26 9.65
C SER A 321 13.34 6.01 9.90
N ARG A 322 12.56 5.89 8.86
CA ARG A 322 11.12 5.62 8.94
C ARG A 322 10.77 4.24 9.52
N SER A 323 11.59 3.23 9.22
CA SER A 323 11.42 1.89 9.80
C SER A 323 11.66 1.88 11.32
N ILE A 324 12.46 2.82 11.83
CA ILE A 324 12.73 2.93 13.27
C ILE A 324 11.50 3.47 14.00
N GLU A 325 10.87 4.52 13.47
CA GLU A 325 9.63 5.08 14.02
C GLU A 325 8.52 4.02 14.09
N ASP A 326 8.41 3.19 13.05
CA ASP A 326 7.47 2.08 13.02
C ASP A 326 7.79 1.01 14.07
N LEU A 327 9.06 0.66 14.23
CA LEU A 327 9.52 -0.28 15.26
C LEU A 327 9.28 0.24 16.68
N GLU A 328 9.46 1.54 16.91
CA GLU A 328 9.15 2.20 18.19
C GLU A 328 7.65 2.12 18.49
N LEU A 329 6.80 2.36 17.49
CA LEU A 329 5.36 2.22 17.62
C LEU A 329 4.95 0.78 17.94
N VAL A 330 5.60 -0.20 17.29
CA VAL A 330 5.42 -1.63 17.58
C VAL A 330 5.81 -1.95 19.02
N ALA A 331 6.98 -1.50 19.46
CA ALA A 331 7.46 -1.74 20.81
C ALA A 331 6.53 -1.16 21.87
N LYS A 332 6.05 0.08 21.65
CA LYS A 332 5.09 0.74 22.54
C LYS A 332 3.79 -0.03 22.62
N ARG A 333 3.20 -0.39 21.50
CA ARG A 333 1.91 -1.13 21.48
C ARG A 333 2.00 -2.53 22.08
N LEU A 334 3.10 -3.26 21.86
CA LEU A 334 3.31 -4.55 22.50
C LEU A 334 3.38 -4.37 24.02
N ARG A 335 4.07 -3.35 24.51
CA ARG A 335 4.12 -3.00 25.94
C ARG A 335 2.75 -2.63 26.49
N ASP A 336 1.99 -1.80 25.80
CA ASP A 336 0.63 -1.38 26.21
C ASP A 336 -0.34 -2.59 26.30
N THR A 337 -0.07 -3.66 25.54
CA THR A 337 -0.83 -4.92 25.59
C THR A 337 -0.22 -5.97 26.55
N GLY A 338 0.77 -5.58 27.37
CA GLY A 338 1.43 -6.47 28.34
C GLY A 338 2.37 -7.51 27.72
N ARG A 339 2.75 -7.32 26.44
CA ARG A 339 3.65 -8.21 25.72
C ARG A 339 5.07 -7.68 25.72
N SER A 340 6.05 -8.58 25.68
CA SER A 340 7.49 -8.23 25.61
C SER A 340 7.99 -8.37 24.17
N LEU A 341 8.80 -7.40 23.73
CA LEU A 341 9.52 -7.42 22.47
C LEU A 341 11.00 -7.74 22.73
N ILE A 342 11.51 -8.74 22.04
CA ILE A 342 12.92 -9.13 22.03
C ILE A 342 13.44 -9.00 20.60
N VAL A 343 14.66 -8.51 20.45
CA VAL A 343 15.32 -8.32 19.15
C VAL A 343 16.56 -9.19 19.08
N ALA A 344 16.76 -9.89 17.96
CA ALA A 344 17.87 -10.78 17.74
C ALA A 344 18.57 -10.53 16.39
N GLY A 345 19.88 -10.84 16.34
CA GLY A 345 20.65 -10.89 15.09
C GLY A 345 21.03 -9.54 14.51
N LEU A 346 21.08 -8.47 15.31
CA LEU A 346 21.53 -7.16 14.85
C LEU A 346 23.02 -7.17 14.51
N THR A 347 23.37 -6.66 13.33
CA THR A 347 24.76 -6.34 13.02
C THR A 347 25.24 -5.13 13.86
N PRO A 348 26.54 -4.94 14.05
CA PRO A 348 27.07 -3.77 14.77
C PRO A 348 26.65 -2.43 14.17
N ILE A 349 26.41 -2.39 12.85
CA ILE A 349 25.94 -1.19 12.15
C ILE A 349 24.46 -0.94 12.47
N GLN A 350 23.65 -1.97 12.37
CA GLN A 350 22.21 -1.90 12.68
C GLN A 350 22.01 -1.51 14.15
N TYR A 351 22.74 -2.13 15.08
CA TYR A 351 22.71 -1.77 16.49
C TYR A 351 23.00 -0.28 16.71
N ARG A 352 24.09 0.25 16.14
CA ARG A 352 24.44 1.68 16.28
C ARG A 352 23.38 2.62 15.71
N ILE A 353 22.72 2.23 14.62
CA ILE A 353 21.64 3.04 14.02
C ILE A 353 20.43 3.08 14.94
N LEU A 354 20.01 1.93 15.47
CA LEU A 354 18.85 1.81 16.38
C LEU A 354 19.15 2.50 17.74
N ASP A 355 20.36 2.37 18.25
CA ASP A 355 20.78 2.97 19.51
C ASP A 355 20.81 4.51 19.43
N ARG A 356 21.42 5.08 18.38
CA ARG A 356 21.43 6.54 18.14
C ARG A 356 20.05 7.16 18.00
N ARG A 357 19.05 6.38 17.62
CA ARG A 357 17.66 6.81 17.46
C ARG A 357 16.78 6.54 18.68
N GLY A 358 17.35 5.97 19.74
CA GLY A 358 16.62 5.73 20.98
C GLY A 358 15.81 4.44 21.03
N PHE A 359 15.78 3.65 19.96
CA PHE A 359 15.00 2.41 19.93
C PHE A 359 15.48 1.37 20.94
N ILE A 360 16.81 1.23 21.11
CA ILE A 360 17.40 0.29 22.09
C ILE A 360 16.98 0.67 23.50
N GLN A 361 16.96 1.97 23.83
CA GLN A 361 16.50 2.46 25.13
C GLN A 361 15.01 2.20 25.34
N THR A 362 14.21 2.26 24.28
CA THR A 362 12.77 2.00 24.34
C THR A 362 12.44 0.56 24.69
N ILE A 363 13.18 -0.42 24.15
CA ILE A 363 12.94 -1.85 24.40
C ILE A 363 13.73 -2.41 25.60
N GLY A 364 14.77 -1.71 26.05
CA GLY A 364 15.73 -2.18 27.06
C GLY A 364 16.89 -2.95 26.43
N ILE A 365 18.11 -2.69 26.91
CA ILE A 365 19.31 -3.34 26.38
C ILE A 365 19.29 -4.87 26.61
N GLU A 366 18.64 -5.30 27.68
CA GLU A 366 18.43 -6.70 28.05
C GLU A 366 17.56 -7.47 27.05
N SER A 367 16.75 -6.77 26.25
CA SER A 367 15.90 -7.35 25.22
C SER A 367 16.59 -7.47 23.86
N VAL A 368 17.89 -7.13 23.76
CA VAL A 368 18.66 -7.20 22.51
C VAL A 368 19.70 -8.31 22.59
N HIS A 369 19.63 -9.26 21.68
CA HIS A 369 20.50 -10.41 21.66
C HIS A 369 21.30 -10.53 20.35
N PRO A 370 22.55 -11.04 20.42
CA PRO A 370 23.40 -11.18 19.25
C PRO A 370 22.85 -12.20 18.23
N ASP A 371 22.17 -13.23 18.71
CA ASP A 371 21.61 -14.28 17.89
C ASP A 371 20.22 -14.76 18.37
N LEU A 372 19.61 -15.62 17.59
CA LEU A 372 18.27 -16.13 17.82
C LEU A 372 18.20 -17.07 19.02
N GLU A 373 19.24 -17.84 19.28
CA GLU A 373 19.28 -18.86 20.34
C GLU A 373 19.24 -18.20 21.71
N PHE A 374 20.05 -17.15 21.94
CA PHE A 374 19.99 -16.34 23.17
C PHE A 374 18.65 -15.64 23.34
N ALA A 375 18.08 -15.13 22.27
CA ALA A 375 16.77 -14.49 22.31
C ALA A 375 15.66 -15.47 22.74
N ILE A 376 15.69 -16.71 22.24
CA ILE A 376 14.73 -17.77 22.61
C ILE A 376 14.95 -18.21 24.05
N ALA A 377 16.20 -18.35 24.50
CA ALA A 377 16.51 -18.70 25.89
C ALA A 377 15.96 -17.64 26.85
N HIS A 378 16.19 -16.35 26.54
CA HIS A 378 15.66 -15.24 27.32
C HIS A 378 14.12 -15.21 27.32
N ALA A 379 13.49 -15.34 26.14
CA ALA A 379 12.04 -15.42 26.01
C ALA A 379 11.44 -16.55 26.87
N SER A 380 12.09 -17.71 26.86
CA SER A 380 11.65 -18.88 27.64
C SER A 380 11.78 -18.65 29.16
N ALA A 381 12.80 -17.92 29.59
CA ALA A 381 12.96 -17.50 30.99
C ALA A 381 11.85 -16.54 31.41
N LEU A 382 11.59 -15.48 30.62
CA LEU A 382 10.50 -14.53 30.87
C LEU A 382 9.11 -15.20 30.95
N ILE A 383 8.85 -16.16 30.08
CA ILE A 383 7.58 -16.92 30.10
C ILE A 383 7.46 -17.73 31.39
N ARG A 384 8.54 -18.38 31.82
CA ARG A 384 8.54 -19.13 33.11
C ARG A 384 8.33 -18.22 34.31
N GLU A 385 9.01 -17.10 34.39
CA GLU A 385 8.84 -16.13 35.48
C GLU A 385 7.39 -15.66 35.59
N ARG A 386 6.80 -15.27 34.48
CA ARG A 386 5.38 -14.86 34.44
C ARG A 386 4.43 -15.98 34.82
N SER A 387 4.71 -17.22 34.44
CA SER A 387 3.88 -18.36 34.84
C SER A 387 3.94 -18.61 36.33
N VAL A 388 5.13 -18.49 36.95
CA VAL A 388 5.29 -18.64 38.41
C VAL A 388 4.60 -17.49 39.16
N GLU A 389 4.69 -16.27 38.67
CA GLU A 389 4.00 -15.12 39.26
C GLU A 389 2.47 -15.27 39.21
N ARG A 390 1.93 -15.76 38.09
CA ARG A 390 0.49 -16.06 37.98
C ARG A 390 0.05 -17.13 38.99
N VAL A 391 0.79 -18.23 39.09
CA VAL A 391 0.46 -19.29 40.07
C VAL A 391 0.52 -18.75 41.49
N ARG A 392 1.49 -17.89 41.83
CA ARG A 392 1.56 -17.25 43.16
C ARG A 392 0.41 -16.30 43.43
N ALA A 393 0.02 -15.51 42.42
CA ALA A 393 -1.11 -14.60 42.52
C ALA A 393 -2.45 -15.34 42.71
N ASP A 394 -2.62 -16.45 42.01
CA ASP A 394 -3.81 -17.28 42.13
C ASP A 394 -3.88 -18.04 43.46
N ALA A 395 -2.74 -18.39 44.08
CA ALA A 395 -2.64 -19.07 45.37
C ALA A 395 -2.76 -18.10 46.59
N ALA A 396 -2.50 -16.82 46.41
CA ALA A 396 -2.54 -15.83 47.49
C ALA A 396 -3.94 -15.67 48.18
N PRO A 397 -5.08 -15.77 47.47
CA PRO A 397 -6.40 -15.69 48.10
C PRO A 397 -6.77 -16.90 48.94
N GLU A 398 -6.20 -18.08 48.68
CA GLU A 398 -6.45 -19.31 49.46
C GLU A 398 -5.72 -19.29 50.82
N LEU A 399 -4.47 -18.74 50.80
CA LEU A 399 -3.66 -18.60 52.02
C LEU A 399 -4.17 -17.48 52.96
N ALA A 400 -4.96 -16.56 52.50
CA ALA A 400 -5.57 -15.49 53.30
C ALA A 400 -6.92 -15.93 53.94
N ARG A 401 -7.44 -17.12 53.62
CA ARG A 401 -8.67 -17.70 54.14
C ARG A 401 -8.46 -18.88 55.10
N SER A 402 -7.21 -19.29 55.27
CA SER A 402 -6.80 -20.27 56.31
C SER A 402 -6.20 -19.56 57.51
#